data_b906d35f20b17b9984953228737238b9
#
_entry.id   b906d35f20b17b9984953228737238b9
#
_cell.length_a   1.000
_cell.length_b   1.000
_cell.length_c   1.000
_cell.angle_alpha   90.00
_cell.angle_beta   90.00
_cell.angle_gamma   90.00
#
_symmetry.space_group_name_H-M   'P 1'
#
loop_
_entity.id
_entity.type
_entity.pdbx_description
1 polymer ?
#
loop_
_entity_poly.entity_id
_entity_poly.type
_entity_poly.pdbx_seq_one_letter_code
_entity_poly.pdbx_strand_id
1 'polypeptide(L)'
;MALVNEHFLKLPGSYLFSDIAKKVNTFRITHPKQEVIRLGIGDVTRPLPPVCIEAMHKAVEEMADARTFRGYGPEQGYDFLIEAIIKHDYLPRGIHFGPTEIFVNDGAKSDTGNIGDILRHDNSVGVTDPIYPVYICLLYTSPSPRD
;
A
#
# COMPACT_ATOMS: atom_id res chain seq x y z
N MET A 1 30.04 15.28 5.37
CA MET A 1 29.70 14.09 6.18
C MET A 1 28.20 14.15 6.41
N ALA A 2 27.45 13.10 6.06
CA ALA A 2 26.01 13.10 6.29
C ALA A 2 25.73 12.90 7.80
N LEU A 3 24.84 13.70 8.35
CA LEU A 3 24.40 13.57 9.72
C LEU A 3 23.12 12.73 9.80
N VAL A 4 22.99 11.95 10.85
CA VAL A 4 21.78 11.13 11.09
C VAL A 4 20.67 12.04 11.59
N ASN A 5 19.44 11.78 11.14
CA ASN A 5 18.27 12.48 11.68
C ASN A 5 18.03 12.04 13.12
N GLU A 6 18.29 12.92 14.08
CA GLU A 6 18.17 12.64 15.51
C GLU A 6 16.74 12.29 15.97
N HIS A 7 15.72 12.64 15.19
CA HIS A 7 14.35 12.26 15.49
C HIS A 7 14.13 10.75 15.43
N PHE A 8 14.92 10.02 14.62
CA PHE A 8 14.88 8.56 14.60
C PHE A 8 15.32 7.93 15.93
N LEU A 9 16.18 8.59 16.69
CA LEU A 9 16.61 8.11 18.00
C LEU A 9 15.50 8.18 19.06
N LYS A 10 14.46 8.97 18.81
CA LYS A 10 13.28 9.11 19.69
C LYS A 10 12.17 8.12 19.40
N LEU A 11 12.27 7.38 18.28
CA LEU A 11 11.28 6.36 17.93
C LEU A 11 11.43 5.13 18.84
N PRO A 12 10.33 4.43 19.16
CA PRO A 12 10.39 3.15 19.84
C PRO A 12 11.32 2.19 19.09
N GLY A 13 12.20 1.48 19.79
CA GLY A 13 13.21 0.59 19.21
C GLY A 13 12.64 -0.66 18.50
N SER A 14 11.32 -0.84 18.51
CA SER A 14 10.65 -1.96 17.84
C SER A 14 9.31 -1.55 17.22
N TYR A 15 8.96 -2.23 16.14
CA TYR A 15 7.67 -2.08 15.48
C TYR A 15 6.68 -3.07 16.09
N LEU A 16 5.47 -2.60 16.42
CA LEU A 16 4.42 -3.36 17.09
C LEU A 16 4.21 -4.79 16.52
N PHE A 17 4.13 -4.90 15.19
CA PHE A 17 3.90 -6.20 14.56
C PHE A 17 5.10 -7.15 14.68
N SER A 18 6.31 -6.63 14.74
CA SER A 18 7.51 -7.43 14.99
C SER A 18 7.51 -8.02 16.40
N ASP A 19 7.06 -7.25 17.38
CA ASP A 19 6.95 -7.72 18.77
C ASP A 19 5.84 -8.74 18.95
N ILE A 20 4.69 -8.52 18.28
CA ILE A 20 3.62 -9.51 18.24
C ILE A 20 4.10 -10.81 17.60
N ALA A 21 4.83 -10.74 16.49
CA ALA A 21 5.36 -11.92 15.82
C ALA A 21 6.32 -12.70 16.72
N LYS A 22 7.21 -12.02 17.47
CA LYS A 22 8.09 -12.64 18.46
C LYS A 22 7.32 -13.32 19.58
N LYS A 23 6.31 -12.63 20.14
CA LYS A 23 5.46 -13.20 21.20
C LYS A 23 4.70 -14.44 20.74
N VAL A 24 4.12 -14.41 19.54
CA VAL A 24 3.42 -15.55 18.94
C VAL A 24 4.38 -16.72 18.74
N ASN A 25 5.58 -16.45 18.26
CA ASN A 25 6.58 -17.50 18.05
C ASN A 25 7.03 -18.15 19.38
N THR A 26 7.30 -17.34 20.40
CA THR A 26 7.61 -17.83 21.74
C THR A 26 6.47 -18.67 22.31
N PHE A 27 5.23 -18.21 22.16
CA PHE A 27 4.04 -18.94 22.62
C PHE A 27 3.91 -20.30 21.94
N ARG A 28 4.12 -20.39 20.63
CA ARG A 28 4.09 -21.66 19.90
C ARG A 28 5.15 -22.66 20.35
N ILE A 29 6.34 -22.17 20.67
CA ILE A 29 7.42 -23.01 21.18
C ILE A 29 7.07 -23.56 22.56
N THR A 30 6.52 -22.74 23.43
CA THR A 30 6.18 -23.12 24.80
C THR A 30 4.86 -23.90 24.90
N HIS A 31 3.98 -23.77 23.91
CA HIS A 31 2.67 -24.43 23.88
C HIS A 31 2.40 -25.14 22.53
N PRO A 32 3.20 -26.18 22.20
CA PRO A 32 3.17 -26.78 20.86
C PRO A 32 1.84 -27.48 20.49
N LYS A 33 1.01 -27.76 21.49
CA LYS A 33 -0.30 -28.40 21.30
C LYS A 33 -1.46 -27.39 21.18
N GLN A 34 -1.19 -26.10 21.33
CA GLN A 34 -2.22 -25.06 21.29
C GLN A 34 -2.18 -24.35 19.92
N GLU A 35 -3.33 -24.25 19.30
CA GLU A 35 -3.52 -23.47 18.08
C GLU A 35 -3.60 -21.99 18.41
N VAL A 36 -2.94 -21.15 17.59
CA VAL A 36 -2.99 -19.68 17.69
C VAL A 36 -3.86 -19.14 16.57
N ILE A 37 -5.01 -18.62 16.92
CA ILE A 37 -5.90 -17.91 16.01
C ILE A 37 -5.42 -16.47 15.88
N ARG A 38 -5.06 -16.05 14.66
CA ARG A 38 -4.56 -14.71 14.37
C ARG A 38 -5.70 -13.80 13.93
N LEU A 39 -6.03 -12.81 14.74
CA LEU A 39 -7.06 -11.81 14.44
C LEU A 39 -6.50 -10.38 14.35
N GLY A 40 -5.18 -10.22 14.45
CA GLY A 40 -4.53 -8.90 14.58
C GLY A 40 -4.25 -8.18 13.26
N ILE A 41 -4.16 -8.89 12.14
CA ILE A 41 -3.87 -8.30 10.83
C ILE A 41 -4.83 -8.92 9.82
N GLY A 42 -5.52 -8.07 9.05
CA GLY A 42 -6.22 -8.50 7.86
C GLY A 42 -5.21 -8.93 6.80
N ASP A 43 -5.18 -10.20 6.47
CA ASP A 43 -4.28 -10.75 5.47
C ASP A 43 -5.07 -11.53 4.42
N VAL A 44 -4.47 -11.69 3.25
CA VAL A 44 -5.01 -12.52 2.18
C VAL A 44 -4.88 -13.98 2.58
N THR A 45 -6.00 -14.66 2.74
CA THR A 45 -6.04 -16.06 3.20
C THR A 45 -6.29 -17.08 2.09
N ARG A 46 -6.54 -16.62 0.86
CA ARG A 46 -6.82 -17.47 -0.29
C ARG A 46 -5.82 -17.21 -1.42
N PRO A 47 -5.46 -18.25 -2.19
CA PRO A 47 -4.62 -18.06 -3.38
C PRO A 47 -5.34 -17.21 -4.43
N LEU A 48 -4.56 -16.65 -5.35
CA LEU A 48 -5.09 -15.92 -6.49
C LEU A 48 -5.98 -16.81 -7.34
N PRO A 49 -7.07 -16.29 -7.92
CA PRO A 49 -7.86 -17.01 -8.89
C PRO A 49 -7.02 -17.43 -10.10
N PRO A 50 -7.32 -18.59 -10.73
CA PRO A 50 -6.56 -19.07 -11.90
C PRO A 50 -6.47 -18.04 -13.04
N VAL A 51 -7.53 -17.29 -13.28
CA VAL A 51 -7.54 -16.22 -14.31
C VAL A 51 -6.50 -15.13 -14.05
N CYS A 52 -6.23 -14.79 -12.79
CA CYS A 52 -5.18 -13.82 -12.45
C CYS A 52 -3.79 -14.40 -12.73
N ILE A 53 -3.57 -15.68 -12.40
CA ILE A 53 -2.31 -16.37 -12.67
C ILE A 53 -2.06 -16.44 -14.18
N GLU A 54 -3.08 -16.78 -14.96
CA GLU A 54 -2.98 -16.82 -16.43
C GLU A 54 -2.64 -15.43 -17.01
N ALA A 55 -3.30 -14.40 -16.54
CA ALA A 55 -3.03 -13.02 -16.97
C ALA A 55 -1.58 -12.58 -16.64
N MET A 56 -1.07 -12.95 -15.46
CA MET A 56 0.32 -12.67 -15.07
C MET A 56 1.32 -13.41 -15.98
N HIS A 57 1.06 -14.68 -16.32
CA HIS A 57 1.91 -15.41 -17.27
C HIS A 57 1.94 -14.74 -18.64
N LYS A 58 0.79 -14.33 -19.17
CA LYS A 58 0.71 -13.62 -20.45
C LYS A 58 1.50 -12.29 -20.40
N ALA A 59 1.38 -11.54 -19.30
CA ALA A 59 2.12 -10.31 -19.13
C ALA A 59 3.64 -10.52 -19.11
N VAL A 60 4.12 -11.62 -18.52
CA VAL A 60 5.54 -11.99 -18.55
C VAL A 60 5.99 -12.37 -19.96
N GLU A 61 5.16 -13.11 -20.70
CA GLU A 61 5.45 -13.47 -22.10
C GLU A 61 5.52 -12.24 -23.00
N GLU A 62 4.65 -11.23 -22.80
CA GLU A 62 4.72 -9.95 -23.51
C GLU A 62 6.07 -9.25 -23.33
N MET A 63 6.72 -9.39 -22.18
CA MET A 63 8.02 -8.78 -21.90
C MET A 63 9.19 -9.45 -22.64
N ALA A 64 9.00 -10.66 -23.17
CA ALA A 64 10.04 -11.39 -23.90
C ALA A 64 10.12 -11.00 -25.39
N ASP A 65 9.10 -10.36 -25.97
CA ASP A 65 9.05 -9.96 -27.37
C ASP A 65 9.26 -8.43 -27.49
N ALA A 66 10.23 -8.02 -28.29
CA ALA A 66 10.54 -6.59 -28.50
C ALA A 66 9.35 -5.77 -29.02
N ARG A 67 8.37 -6.39 -29.67
CA ARG A 67 7.17 -5.72 -30.19
C ARG A 67 6.12 -5.44 -29.11
N THR A 68 6.13 -6.20 -28.06
CA THR A 68 5.16 -6.12 -26.95
C THR A 68 5.80 -5.69 -25.63
N PHE A 69 7.13 -5.65 -25.58
CA PHE A 69 7.88 -5.15 -24.43
C PHE A 69 7.44 -3.75 -24.06
N ARG A 70 7.21 -3.56 -22.78
CA ARG A 70 6.81 -2.28 -22.19
C ARG A 70 7.89 -1.80 -21.22
N GLY A 71 8.44 -0.61 -21.48
CA GLY A 71 9.34 0.09 -20.58
C GLY A 71 8.55 0.86 -19.51
N TYR A 72 8.92 2.12 -19.27
CA TYR A 72 8.14 3.00 -18.40
C TYR A 72 6.72 3.17 -18.96
N GLY A 73 5.72 2.93 -18.10
CA GLY A 73 4.33 3.20 -18.44
C GLY A 73 4.00 4.69 -18.43
N PRO A 74 2.81 5.08 -18.90
CA PRO A 74 2.28 6.43 -18.73
C PRO A 74 2.19 6.78 -17.24
N GLU A 75 2.45 8.03 -16.89
CA GLU A 75 2.44 8.52 -15.50
C GLU A 75 1.11 8.25 -14.77
N GLN A 76 0.01 8.33 -15.49
CA GLN A 76 -1.32 8.11 -14.93
C GLN A 76 -1.73 6.63 -14.89
N GLY A 77 -1.07 5.78 -15.66
CA GLY A 77 -1.39 4.37 -15.88
C GLY A 77 -1.78 4.09 -17.34
N TYR A 78 -1.86 2.81 -17.69
CA TYR A 78 -2.27 2.41 -19.05
C TYR A 78 -3.76 2.62 -19.27
N ASP A 79 -4.13 3.15 -20.43
CA ASP A 79 -5.51 3.45 -20.79
C ASP A 79 -6.44 2.24 -20.66
N PHE A 80 -6.00 1.06 -21.10
CA PHE A 80 -6.79 -0.15 -20.99
C PHE A 80 -7.17 -0.52 -19.55
N LEU A 81 -6.29 -0.20 -18.57
CA LEU A 81 -6.54 -0.46 -17.16
C LEU A 81 -7.47 0.61 -16.57
N ILE A 82 -7.22 1.88 -16.92
CA ILE A 82 -8.08 3.00 -16.50
C ILE A 82 -9.51 2.79 -16.99
N GLU A 83 -9.68 2.44 -18.27
CA GLU A 83 -11.00 2.15 -18.85
C GLU A 83 -11.67 0.95 -18.17
N ALA A 84 -10.91 -0.11 -17.88
CA ALA A 84 -11.44 -1.28 -17.19
C ALA A 84 -11.91 -0.92 -15.77
N ILE A 85 -11.15 -0.12 -15.02
CA ILE A 85 -11.52 0.37 -13.69
C ILE A 85 -12.81 1.19 -13.76
N ILE A 86 -12.89 2.16 -14.67
CA ILE A 86 -14.09 2.99 -14.85
C ILE A 86 -15.30 2.10 -15.17
N LYS A 87 -15.16 1.21 -16.14
CA LYS A 87 -16.25 0.38 -16.64
C LYS A 87 -16.75 -0.64 -15.63
N HIS A 88 -15.86 -1.26 -14.87
CA HIS A 88 -16.22 -2.40 -14.03
C HIS A 88 -16.38 -2.06 -12.55
N ASP A 89 -15.70 -1.02 -12.06
CA ASP A 89 -15.76 -0.66 -10.65
C ASP A 89 -16.70 0.52 -10.38
N TYR A 90 -16.75 1.51 -11.26
CA TYR A 90 -17.48 2.75 -11.01
C TYR A 90 -18.81 2.86 -11.73
N LEU A 91 -18.87 2.60 -13.03
CA LEU A 91 -20.11 2.70 -13.80
C LEU A 91 -21.25 1.83 -13.24
N PRO A 92 -21.03 0.59 -12.76
CA PRO A 92 -22.11 -0.21 -12.17
C PRO A 92 -22.69 0.38 -10.88
N ARG A 93 -21.96 1.30 -10.25
CA ARG A 93 -22.38 2.02 -9.04
C ARG A 93 -23.00 3.40 -9.36
N GLY A 94 -23.18 3.71 -10.63
CA GLY A 94 -23.70 5.00 -11.08
C GLY A 94 -22.70 6.16 -10.95
N ILE A 95 -21.41 5.85 -10.76
CA ILE A 95 -20.35 6.85 -10.64
C ILE A 95 -19.66 7.00 -11.99
N HIS A 96 -19.56 8.23 -12.47
CA HIS A 96 -18.98 8.58 -13.77
C HIS A 96 -17.67 9.33 -13.55
N PHE A 97 -16.55 8.71 -13.97
CA PHE A 97 -15.24 9.35 -14.03
C PHE A 97 -14.77 9.49 -15.47
N GLY A 98 -14.09 10.58 -15.76
CA GLY A 98 -13.28 10.72 -16.97
C GLY A 98 -11.94 9.99 -16.79
N PRO A 99 -11.27 9.64 -17.90
CA PRO A 99 -9.98 8.91 -17.82
C PRO A 99 -8.90 9.71 -17.09
N THR A 100 -8.98 11.04 -17.06
CA THR A 100 -8.02 11.91 -16.35
C THR A 100 -8.24 11.99 -14.84
N GLU A 101 -9.27 11.36 -14.32
CA GLU A 101 -9.61 11.34 -12.89
C GLU A 101 -9.18 10.05 -12.18
N ILE A 102 -8.61 9.09 -12.93
CA ILE A 102 -8.10 7.81 -12.40
C ILE A 102 -6.59 7.79 -12.53
N PHE A 103 -5.91 7.53 -11.43
CA PHE A 103 -4.46 7.36 -11.35
C PHE A 103 -4.13 5.98 -10.82
N VAL A 104 -3.28 5.24 -11.53
CA VAL A 104 -2.83 3.90 -11.14
C VAL A 104 -1.46 4.01 -10.50
N ASN A 105 -1.32 3.49 -9.29
CA ASN A 105 -0.07 3.50 -8.53
C ASN A 105 0.26 2.10 -7.97
N ASP A 106 1.34 2.00 -7.23
CA ASP A 106 1.84 0.76 -6.64
C ASP A 106 1.18 0.39 -5.31
N GLY A 107 0.13 1.10 -4.91
CA GLY A 107 -0.69 0.77 -3.75
C GLY A 107 -1.04 1.97 -2.86
N ALA A 108 -2.03 1.78 -2.00
CA ALA A 108 -2.62 2.82 -1.16
C ALA A 108 -1.62 3.56 -0.24
N LYS A 109 -0.50 2.95 0.10
CA LYS A 109 0.54 3.60 0.93
C LYS A 109 1.24 4.72 0.18
N SER A 110 1.46 4.58 -1.12
CA SER A 110 2.02 5.63 -1.96
C SER A 110 1.09 6.83 -2.00
N ASP A 111 -0.20 6.62 -2.20
CA ASP A 111 -1.18 7.70 -2.16
C ASP A 111 -1.21 8.39 -0.81
N THR A 112 -1.27 7.60 0.27
CA THR A 112 -1.30 8.15 1.62
C THR A 112 -0.04 8.96 1.95
N GLY A 113 1.12 8.52 1.44
CA GLY A 113 2.39 9.24 1.62
C GLY A 113 2.46 10.53 0.82
N ASN A 114 1.93 10.52 -0.40
CA ASN A 114 2.09 11.62 -1.35
C ASN A 114 0.98 12.68 -1.25
N ILE A 115 -0.22 12.31 -0.77
CA ILE A 115 -1.33 13.26 -0.68
C ILE A 115 -1.03 14.47 0.21
N GLY A 116 -0.13 14.29 1.17
CA GLY A 116 0.34 15.38 2.02
C GLY A 116 1.03 16.50 1.26
N ASP A 117 1.69 16.19 0.12
CA ASP A 117 2.42 17.16 -0.67
C ASP A 117 1.51 18.16 -1.40
N ILE A 118 0.26 17.77 -1.68
CA ILE A 118 -0.73 18.64 -2.33
C ILE A 118 -1.63 19.37 -1.32
N LEU A 119 -1.52 19.04 -0.05
CA LEU A 119 -2.31 19.65 1.03
C LEU A 119 -1.42 20.58 1.86
N ARG A 120 -2.02 21.66 2.34
CA ARG A 120 -1.29 22.58 3.25
C ARG A 120 -1.03 21.91 4.58
N HIS A 121 0.14 22.20 5.15
CA HIS A 121 0.59 21.60 6.43
C HIS A 121 -0.19 22.10 7.66
N ASP A 122 -0.90 23.21 7.54
CA ASP A 122 -1.78 23.75 8.58
C ASP A 122 -3.19 23.13 8.57
N ASN A 123 -3.44 22.15 7.71
CA ASN A 123 -4.69 21.41 7.71
C ASN A 123 -4.77 20.48 8.93
N SER A 124 -5.97 20.37 9.48
CA SER A 124 -6.30 19.33 10.46
C SER A 124 -6.74 18.06 9.76
N VAL A 125 -6.11 16.95 10.11
CA VAL A 125 -6.45 15.63 9.54
C VAL A 125 -7.17 14.78 10.58
N GLY A 126 -8.40 14.39 10.29
CA GLY A 126 -9.17 13.45 11.12
C GLY A 126 -8.74 12.01 10.83
N VAL A 127 -8.44 11.27 11.88
CA VAL A 127 -8.12 9.83 11.81
C VAL A 127 -9.01 9.06 12.79
N THR A 128 -9.25 7.78 12.50
CA THR A 128 -10.00 6.90 13.41
C THR A 128 -9.13 6.44 14.58
N ASP A 129 -9.77 6.04 15.69
CA ASP A 129 -9.10 5.35 16.79
C ASP A 129 -9.92 4.09 17.14
N PRO A 130 -9.37 2.89 16.99
CA PRO A 130 -7.99 2.56 16.56
C PRO A 130 -7.73 2.81 15.08
N ILE A 131 -6.46 3.08 14.75
CA ILE A 131 -6.00 3.35 13.39
C ILE A 131 -4.78 2.48 13.03
N TYR A 132 -4.58 2.23 11.75
CA TYR A 132 -3.34 1.66 11.26
C TYR A 132 -2.17 2.64 11.47
N PRO A 133 -1.11 2.26 12.20
CA PRO A 133 -0.07 3.19 12.65
C PRO A 133 0.62 3.99 11.54
N VAL A 134 0.63 3.47 10.31
CA VAL A 134 1.25 4.13 9.15
C VAL A 134 0.63 5.50 8.87
N TYR A 135 -0.68 5.67 9.03
CA TYR A 135 -1.33 6.98 8.80
C TYR A 135 -0.84 8.03 9.76
N ILE A 136 -0.71 7.69 11.04
CA ILE A 136 -0.16 8.61 12.04
C ILE A 136 1.32 8.90 11.75
N CYS A 137 2.10 7.86 11.43
CA CYS A 137 3.52 8.04 11.11
C CYS A 137 3.72 9.00 9.93
N LEU A 138 2.95 8.87 8.85
CA LEU A 138 3.05 9.75 7.69
C LEU A 138 2.70 11.19 8.02
N LEU A 139 1.70 11.44 8.86
CA LEU A 139 1.31 12.79 9.28
C LEU A 139 2.38 13.46 10.15
N TYR A 140 3.08 12.72 11.01
CA TYR A 140 4.11 13.26 11.90
C TYR A 140 5.51 13.32 11.29
N THR A 141 5.79 12.50 10.27
CA THR A 141 7.12 12.39 9.65
C THR A 141 7.19 13.01 8.26
N SER A 142 6.09 13.50 7.72
CA SER A 142 6.11 14.33 6.52
C SER A 142 7.08 15.50 6.76
N PRO A 143 8.02 15.75 5.85
CA PRO A 143 8.93 16.87 6.02
C PRO A 143 8.09 18.14 6.13
N SER A 144 8.28 18.86 7.26
CA SER A 144 7.78 20.23 7.38
C SER A 144 8.29 21.01 6.16
N PRO A 145 7.48 21.89 5.55
CA PRO A 145 7.99 22.75 4.51
C PRO A 145 9.22 23.45 5.08
N ARG A 146 10.23 23.47 4.27
CA ARG A 146 11.46 24.19 4.61
C ARG A 146 11.08 25.65 4.73
N ASP A 147 11.29 26.21 5.90
CA ASP A 147 11.37 27.65 6.08
C ASP A 147 12.49 28.22 5.21
#